data_f1b8ac03ca154a6ccc993b42d9792d6f
#
_entry.id   f1b8ac03ca154a6ccc993b42d9792d6f
#
_cell.length_a   1.000
_cell.length_b   1.000
_cell.length_c   1.000
_cell.angle_alpha   90.00
_cell.angle_beta   90.00
_cell.angle_gamma   90.00
#
_symmetry.space_group_name_H-M   'P 1'
#
loop_
_entity.id
_entity.type
_entity.pdbx_description
1 polymer ?
#
loop_
_entity_poly.entity_id
_entity_poly.type
_entity_poly.pdbx_seq_one_letter_code
_entity_poly.pdbx_strand_id
1 'polypeptide(L)'
;TEDKNKLVTGSKHNWPRQRGFDRFFGTIAGAGSFYTPQTLTLDNTPITEFPKDFYYTTAIGEHGAQFIREHGAGDDEQPFFLYVPFTAPHWPLHALEKDIKKYRGKYLKGWDAIRAKRHARQLKMGLVDQRWPISARHERAPAWEILDKDKQKEMDERMAIYAAMIDSMDQAIGHILKA
;
A
#
# COMPACT_ATOMS: atom_id res chain seq x y z
N THR A 1 -0.43 1.27 -23.12
CA THR A 1 0.25 -0.06 -23.03
C THR A 1 1.62 -0.06 -23.73
N GLU A 2 1.77 0.52 -24.93
CA GLU A 2 3.07 0.60 -25.64
C GLU A 2 4.14 1.39 -24.89
N ASP A 3 3.79 2.51 -24.26
CA ASP A 3 4.75 3.33 -23.52
C ASP A 3 5.33 2.62 -22.29
N LYS A 4 4.54 1.79 -21.61
CA LYS A 4 5.03 1.05 -20.43
C LYS A 4 6.00 -0.08 -20.81
N ASN A 5 5.81 -0.71 -21.94
CA ASN A 5 6.76 -1.71 -22.46
C ASN A 5 8.11 -1.08 -22.82
N LYS A 6 8.12 0.14 -23.39
CA LYS A 6 9.36 0.87 -23.68
C LYS A 6 10.18 1.18 -22.42
N LEU A 7 9.53 1.37 -21.25
CA LEU A 7 10.23 1.62 -19.99
C LEU A 7 11.07 0.43 -19.51
N VAL A 8 10.66 -0.80 -19.81
CA VAL A 8 11.39 -2.01 -19.39
C VAL A 8 12.29 -2.61 -20.46
N THR A 9 12.09 -2.23 -21.73
CA THR A 9 12.91 -2.70 -22.88
C THR A 9 13.93 -1.67 -23.36
N GLY A 10 13.77 -0.40 -22.96
CA GLY A 10 14.64 0.71 -23.33
C GLY A 10 15.90 0.84 -22.48
N SER A 11 16.52 2.03 -22.54
CA SER A 11 17.68 2.35 -21.71
C SER A 11 17.35 2.31 -20.21
N LYS A 12 18.19 1.65 -19.43
CA LYS A 12 18.04 1.49 -17.98
C LYS A 12 18.84 2.50 -17.17
N HIS A 13 19.41 3.53 -17.79
CA HIS A 13 20.36 4.48 -17.15
C HIS A 13 19.80 5.18 -15.92
N ASN A 14 18.49 5.29 -15.77
CA ASN A 14 17.79 5.92 -14.66
C ASN A 14 17.10 4.93 -13.70
N TRP A 15 17.33 3.63 -13.88
CA TRP A 15 16.80 2.62 -12.98
C TRP A 15 17.56 2.61 -11.65
N PRO A 16 16.95 2.12 -10.55
CA PRO A 16 17.53 2.19 -9.22
C PRO A 16 18.96 1.64 -9.11
N ARG A 17 19.25 0.50 -9.75
CA ARG A 17 20.58 -0.10 -9.75
C ARG A 17 21.66 0.77 -10.44
N GLN A 18 21.27 1.62 -11.36
CA GLN A 18 22.16 2.60 -12.02
C GLN A 18 22.21 3.94 -11.28
N ARG A 19 21.49 4.05 -10.16
CA ARG A 19 21.38 5.25 -9.33
C ARG A 19 21.85 5.05 -7.90
N GLY A 20 22.67 4.02 -7.64
CA GLY A 20 23.33 3.79 -6.35
C GLY A 20 22.65 2.78 -5.43
N PHE A 21 21.59 2.09 -5.88
CA PHE A 21 21.02 0.98 -5.14
C PHE A 21 21.64 -0.34 -5.60
N ASP A 22 22.06 -1.18 -4.68
CA ASP A 22 22.65 -2.50 -4.96
C ASP A 22 21.61 -3.54 -5.34
N ARG A 23 20.40 -3.41 -4.78
CA ARG A 23 19.27 -4.29 -5.04
C ARG A 23 18.01 -3.47 -5.32
N PHE A 24 17.11 -4.04 -6.09
CA PHE A 24 15.81 -3.42 -6.38
C PHE A 24 14.74 -4.49 -6.64
N PHE A 25 13.58 -4.31 -6.03
CA PHE A 25 12.34 -5.01 -6.40
C PHE A 25 11.20 -4.00 -6.43
N GLY A 26 10.59 -3.82 -7.58
CA GLY A 26 9.50 -2.87 -7.72
C GLY A 26 9.09 -2.58 -9.16
N THR A 27 8.08 -1.76 -9.34
CA THR A 27 7.65 -1.31 -10.66
C THR A 27 8.44 -0.08 -11.10
N ILE A 28 8.89 -0.08 -12.35
CA ILE A 28 9.58 1.07 -12.95
C ILE A 28 8.60 2.19 -13.29
N ALA A 29 7.38 1.84 -13.72
CA ALA A 29 6.29 2.80 -13.92
C ALA A 29 5.35 2.78 -12.72
N GLY A 30 4.89 3.96 -12.30
CA GLY A 30 3.85 4.07 -11.29
C GLY A 30 2.50 3.53 -11.75
N ALA A 31 1.62 3.28 -10.79
CA ALA A 31 0.25 2.79 -10.92
C ALA A 31 0.11 1.44 -11.65
N GLY A 32 -0.78 0.59 -11.19
CA GLY A 32 -1.04 -0.70 -11.83
C GLY A 32 -1.82 -1.66 -10.94
N SER A 33 -2.03 -2.86 -11.45
CA SER A 33 -2.65 -3.94 -10.71
C SER A 33 -1.73 -4.40 -9.55
N PHE A 34 -2.33 -4.73 -8.42
CA PHE A 34 -1.60 -5.36 -7.31
C PHE A 34 -1.42 -6.87 -7.50
N TYR A 35 -2.13 -7.47 -8.46
CA TYR A 35 -2.05 -8.89 -8.79
C TYR A 35 -1.18 -9.17 -10.02
N THR A 36 -1.16 -8.23 -10.96
CA THR A 36 -0.39 -8.32 -12.20
C THR A 36 0.26 -6.97 -12.51
N PRO A 37 1.21 -6.49 -11.67
CA PRO A 37 1.83 -5.19 -11.86
C PRO A 37 2.66 -5.18 -13.14
N GLN A 38 2.32 -4.26 -14.04
CA GLN A 38 3.13 -4.03 -15.23
C GLN A 38 4.47 -3.41 -14.85
N THR A 39 5.52 -3.70 -15.57
CA THR A 39 6.87 -3.19 -15.33
C THR A 39 7.50 -3.62 -14.00
N LEU A 40 6.97 -4.67 -13.34
CA LEU A 40 7.63 -5.23 -12.17
C LEU A 40 9.01 -5.77 -12.57
N THR A 41 9.99 -5.49 -11.72
CA THR A 41 11.39 -5.75 -12.04
C THR A 41 12.12 -6.18 -10.77
N LEU A 42 12.92 -7.21 -10.87
CA LEU A 42 13.91 -7.60 -9.86
C LEU A 42 15.28 -7.19 -10.38
N ASP A 43 15.95 -6.31 -9.68
CA ASP A 43 17.19 -5.66 -10.09
C ASP A 43 17.04 -5.00 -11.48
N ASN A 44 17.59 -5.58 -12.53
CA ASN A 44 17.45 -5.10 -13.91
C ASN A 44 16.66 -6.08 -14.81
N THR A 45 16.01 -7.09 -14.22
CA THR A 45 15.30 -8.13 -14.96
C THR A 45 13.78 -7.96 -14.79
N PRO A 46 13.03 -7.68 -15.87
CA PRO A 46 11.58 -7.62 -15.82
C PRO A 46 10.96 -8.96 -15.40
N ILE A 47 9.92 -8.88 -14.57
CA ILE A 47 9.08 -10.02 -14.18
C ILE A 47 7.78 -9.92 -14.97
N THR A 48 7.50 -10.92 -15.80
CA THR A 48 6.34 -10.96 -16.71
C THR A 48 5.33 -12.04 -16.34
N GLU A 49 5.72 -13.00 -15.50
CA GLU A 49 4.88 -14.10 -15.05
C GLU A 49 4.65 -13.99 -13.55
N PHE A 50 3.43 -14.23 -13.11
CA PHE A 50 3.03 -14.10 -11.72
C PHE A 50 2.40 -15.40 -11.23
N PRO A 51 2.78 -15.90 -10.02
CA PRO A 51 2.03 -16.96 -9.37
C PRO A 51 0.55 -16.60 -9.23
N LYS A 52 -0.31 -17.60 -9.19
CA LYS A 52 -1.77 -17.40 -9.11
C LYS A 52 -2.22 -16.64 -7.86
N ASP A 53 -1.46 -16.77 -6.79
CA ASP A 53 -1.66 -16.13 -5.48
C ASP A 53 -0.80 -14.88 -5.27
N PHE A 54 -0.17 -14.39 -6.33
CA PHE A 54 0.68 -13.18 -6.26
C PHE A 54 -0.11 -11.97 -5.76
N TYR A 55 0.45 -11.26 -4.78
CA TYR A 55 -0.04 -9.98 -4.32
C TYR A 55 1.13 -9.03 -4.04
N TYR A 56 1.19 -7.93 -4.77
CA TYR A 56 2.36 -7.05 -4.83
C TYR A 56 2.78 -6.49 -3.46
N THR A 57 1.82 -6.11 -2.59
CA THR A 57 2.13 -5.63 -1.24
C THR A 57 2.87 -6.68 -0.41
N THR A 58 2.44 -7.95 -0.48
CA THR A 58 3.12 -9.07 0.18
C THR A 58 4.51 -9.26 -0.40
N ALA A 59 4.64 -9.27 -1.73
CA ALA A 59 5.91 -9.46 -2.41
C ALA A 59 6.95 -8.36 -2.08
N ILE A 60 6.52 -7.10 -1.93
CA ILE A 60 7.40 -6.02 -1.45
C ILE A 60 7.96 -6.35 -0.06
N GLY A 61 7.11 -6.81 0.86
CA GLY A 61 7.53 -7.20 2.21
C GLY A 61 8.50 -8.39 2.21
N GLU A 62 8.23 -9.40 1.40
CA GLU A 62 9.07 -10.60 1.27
C GLU A 62 10.45 -10.27 0.70
N HIS A 63 10.52 -9.49 -0.38
CA HIS A 63 11.80 -9.05 -0.95
C HIS A 63 12.56 -8.11 -0.03
N GLY A 64 11.88 -7.20 0.67
CA GLY A 64 12.51 -6.34 1.67
C GLY A 64 13.17 -7.16 2.78
N ALA A 65 12.45 -8.13 3.35
CA ALA A 65 12.97 -9.04 4.35
C ALA A 65 14.09 -9.94 3.81
N GLN A 66 13.98 -10.38 2.56
CA GLN A 66 15.04 -11.16 1.89
C GLN A 66 16.32 -10.36 1.76
N PHE A 67 16.25 -9.09 1.31
CA PHE A 67 17.42 -8.23 1.15
C PHE A 67 18.15 -7.98 2.48
N ILE A 68 17.41 -7.81 3.59
CA ILE A 68 17.99 -7.71 4.93
C ILE A 68 18.73 -8.99 5.31
N ARG A 69 18.11 -10.17 5.13
CA ARG A 69 18.74 -11.46 5.47
C ARG A 69 19.97 -11.75 4.60
N GLU A 70 19.92 -11.43 3.31
CA GLU A 70 21.06 -11.59 2.39
C GLU A 70 22.24 -10.69 2.82
N HIS A 71 21.97 -9.46 3.25
CA HIS A 71 22.99 -8.55 3.78
C HIS A 71 23.59 -9.10 5.09
N GLY A 72 22.76 -9.51 6.06
CA GLY A 72 23.22 -10.02 7.35
C GLY A 72 23.92 -11.40 7.28
N ALA A 73 23.76 -12.14 6.19
CA ALA A 73 24.47 -13.41 5.97
C ALA A 73 25.87 -13.21 5.34
N GLY A 74 26.22 -12.02 4.89
CA GLY A 74 27.54 -11.68 4.40
C GLY A 74 28.52 -11.43 5.55
N ASP A 75 29.83 -11.43 5.23
CA ASP A 75 30.89 -11.06 6.18
C ASP A 75 31.02 -9.53 6.38
N ASP A 76 30.05 -8.78 5.88
CA ASP A 76 30.10 -7.33 5.81
C ASP A 76 29.27 -6.71 6.94
N GLU A 77 29.95 -6.09 7.93
CA GLU A 77 29.34 -5.34 9.03
C GLU A 77 28.89 -3.94 8.59
N GLN A 78 28.86 -3.63 7.28
CA GLN A 78 28.48 -2.32 6.81
C GLN A 78 27.00 -2.04 7.09
N PRO A 79 26.66 -0.81 7.49
CA PRO A 79 25.28 -0.41 7.62
C PRO A 79 24.57 -0.40 6.25
N PHE A 80 23.28 -0.75 6.23
CA PHE A 80 22.49 -0.70 5.01
C PHE A 80 21.41 0.40 5.08
N PHE A 81 20.95 0.82 3.92
CA PHE A 81 19.77 1.66 3.73
C PHE A 81 18.74 0.93 2.89
N LEU A 82 17.56 0.68 3.45
CA LEU A 82 16.45 0.05 2.75
C LEU A 82 15.29 1.05 2.59
N TYR A 83 14.93 1.37 1.35
CA TYR A 83 13.78 2.19 1.02
C TYR A 83 12.62 1.31 0.56
N VAL A 84 11.49 1.34 1.29
CA VAL A 84 10.32 0.48 1.04
C VAL A 84 9.07 1.31 0.74
N PRO A 85 8.92 1.85 -0.47
CA PRO A 85 7.77 2.63 -0.86
C PRO A 85 6.62 1.72 -1.32
N PHE A 86 5.69 1.41 -0.43
CA PHE A 86 4.51 0.63 -0.82
C PHE A 86 3.62 1.40 -1.78
N THR A 87 3.04 0.69 -2.77
CA THR A 87 1.98 1.24 -3.62
C THR A 87 0.66 1.35 -2.86
N ALA A 88 0.41 0.46 -1.90
CA ALA A 88 -0.75 0.52 -1.03
C ALA A 88 -0.75 1.81 -0.19
N PRO A 89 -1.91 2.45 0.02
CA PRO A 89 -3.25 2.09 -0.42
C PRO A 89 -3.74 2.88 -1.67
N HIS A 90 -2.88 3.09 -2.64
CA HIS A 90 -3.23 3.81 -3.88
C HIS A 90 -4.22 3.00 -4.76
N TRP A 91 -4.99 3.67 -5.59
CA TRP A 91 -5.82 3.04 -6.62
C TRP A 91 -4.97 2.24 -7.63
N PRO A 92 -5.54 1.10 -8.16
CA PRO A 92 -6.87 0.54 -7.91
C PRO A 92 -6.98 -0.08 -6.51
N LEU A 93 -8.22 -0.12 -5.96
CA LEU A 93 -8.48 -0.76 -4.67
C LEU A 93 -8.44 -2.29 -4.84
N HIS A 94 -7.30 -2.87 -4.55
CA HIS A 94 -7.05 -4.31 -4.62
C HIS A 94 -6.55 -4.81 -3.27
N ALA A 95 -7.28 -5.73 -2.63
CA ALA A 95 -6.85 -6.38 -1.39
C ALA A 95 -7.21 -7.86 -1.39
N LEU A 96 -6.56 -8.61 -0.53
CA LEU A 96 -6.85 -10.04 -0.36
C LEU A 96 -8.18 -10.21 0.40
N GLU A 97 -9.01 -11.13 -0.05
CA GLU A 97 -10.34 -11.38 0.54
C GLU A 97 -10.26 -11.69 2.05
N LYS A 98 -9.22 -12.42 2.49
CA LYS A 98 -8.99 -12.71 3.91
C LYS A 98 -8.86 -11.45 4.77
N ASP A 99 -8.30 -10.37 4.21
CA ASP A 99 -8.12 -9.10 4.91
C ASP A 99 -9.37 -8.21 4.76
N ILE A 100 -10.05 -8.20 3.61
CA ILE A 100 -11.30 -7.46 3.40
C ILE A 100 -12.38 -7.89 4.40
N LYS A 101 -12.52 -9.20 4.63
CA LYS A 101 -13.49 -9.76 5.60
C LYS A 101 -13.40 -9.17 7.00
N LYS A 102 -12.21 -8.74 7.41
CA LYS A 102 -11.98 -8.12 8.73
C LYS A 102 -12.69 -6.77 8.86
N TYR A 103 -13.00 -6.10 7.73
CA TYR A 103 -13.43 -4.70 7.71
C TYR A 103 -14.85 -4.48 7.18
N ARG A 104 -15.47 -5.45 6.51
CA ARG A 104 -16.86 -5.35 6.05
C ARG A 104 -17.82 -5.00 7.18
N GLY A 105 -18.72 -4.07 6.91
CA GLY A 105 -19.72 -3.60 7.87
C GLY A 105 -19.22 -2.60 8.91
N LYS A 106 -17.91 -2.33 8.98
CA LYS A 106 -17.35 -1.42 9.98
C LYS A 106 -17.58 0.05 9.67
N TYR A 107 -17.86 0.38 8.41
CA TYR A 107 -17.99 1.75 7.91
C TYR A 107 -19.43 2.18 7.66
N LEU A 108 -20.42 1.31 7.91
CA LEU A 108 -21.87 1.61 7.76
C LEU A 108 -22.38 2.73 8.67
N LYS A 109 -21.60 3.12 9.69
CA LYS A 109 -21.90 4.29 10.53
C LYS A 109 -21.68 5.63 9.81
N GLY A 110 -21.07 5.61 8.65
CA GLY A 110 -20.79 6.78 7.84
C GLY A 110 -19.51 7.53 8.22
N TRP A 111 -19.01 8.28 7.26
CA TRP A 111 -17.73 8.98 7.40
C TRP A 111 -17.74 10.08 8.46
N ASP A 112 -18.87 10.79 8.67
CA ASP A 112 -18.92 11.85 9.67
C ASP A 112 -18.78 11.29 11.08
N ALA A 113 -19.54 10.23 11.41
CA ALA A 113 -19.47 9.55 12.71
C ALA A 113 -18.08 8.93 12.95
N ILE A 114 -17.48 8.33 11.90
CA ILE A 114 -16.15 7.72 11.99
C ILE A 114 -15.07 8.79 12.18
N ARG A 115 -15.15 9.92 11.48
CA ARG A 115 -14.23 11.06 11.64
C ARG A 115 -14.30 11.63 13.05
N ALA A 116 -15.52 11.88 13.55
CA ALA A 116 -15.72 12.41 14.89
C ALA A 116 -15.16 11.46 15.96
N LYS A 117 -15.43 10.16 15.84
CA LYS A 117 -14.90 9.15 16.78
C LYS A 117 -13.37 9.07 16.73
N ARG A 118 -12.77 9.13 15.56
CA ARG A 118 -11.32 9.14 15.39
C ARG A 118 -10.70 10.36 16.05
N HIS A 119 -11.22 11.55 15.78
CA HIS A 119 -10.72 12.79 16.36
C HIS A 119 -10.81 12.78 17.89
N ALA A 120 -11.95 12.37 18.46
CA ALA A 120 -12.12 12.24 19.89
C ALA A 120 -11.10 11.27 20.53
N ARG A 121 -10.82 10.14 19.84
CA ARG A 121 -9.79 9.19 20.29
C ARG A 121 -8.38 9.80 20.23
N GLN A 122 -8.06 10.52 19.16
CA GLN A 122 -6.75 11.19 19.01
C GLN A 122 -6.51 12.24 20.09
N LEU A 123 -7.54 13.04 20.43
CA LEU A 123 -7.51 13.97 21.56
C LEU A 123 -7.24 13.23 22.89
N LYS A 124 -7.98 12.13 23.15
CA LYS A 124 -7.78 11.32 24.35
C LYS A 124 -6.38 10.73 24.46
N MET A 125 -5.75 10.39 23.34
CA MET A 125 -4.40 9.85 23.26
C MET A 125 -3.29 10.93 23.29
N GLY A 126 -3.66 12.21 23.30
CA GLY A 126 -2.70 13.32 23.22
C GLY A 126 -2.00 13.47 21.86
N LEU A 127 -2.53 12.82 20.81
CA LEU A 127 -1.96 12.91 19.46
C LEU A 127 -2.36 14.19 18.74
N VAL A 128 -3.45 14.82 19.16
CA VAL A 128 -4.00 16.06 18.61
C VAL A 128 -4.30 17.00 19.75
N ASP A 129 -3.98 18.27 19.59
CA ASP A 129 -4.28 19.31 20.58
C ASP A 129 -5.74 19.74 20.47
N GLN A 130 -6.37 20.10 21.61
CA GLN A 130 -7.75 20.59 21.66
C GLN A 130 -7.98 21.87 20.84
N ARG A 131 -6.93 22.65 20.61
CA ARG A 131 -6.94 23.85 19.74
C ARG A 131 -7.11 23.52 18.26
N TRP A 132 -6.98 22.26 17.86
CA TRP A 132 -7.11 21.81 16.48
C TRP A 132 -8.45 21.13 16.26
N PRO A 133 -9.51 21.89 15.94
CA PRO A 133 -10.82 21.31 15.72
C PRO A 133 -10.85 20.43 14.47
N ILE A 134 -11.77 19.48 14.45
CA ILE A 134 -12.02 18.71 13.25
C ILE A 134 -12.49 19.64 12.10
N SER A 135 -11.88 19.52 10.93
CA SER A 135 -12.30 20.32 9.76
C SER A 135 -13.73 19.97 9.33
N ALA A 136 -14.41 20.91 8.71
CA ALA A 136 -15.69 20.64 8.07
C ALA A 136 -15.58 19.50 7.04
N ARG A 137 -16.69 18.81 6.77
CA ARG A 137 -16.75 17.84 5.70
C ARG A 137 -16.53 18.56 4.36
N HIS A 138 -15.76 17.94 3.47
CA HIS A 138 -15.50 18.48 2.15
C HIS A 138 -16.83 18.63 1.37
N GLU A 139 -17.02 19.73 0.68
CA GLU A 139 -18.26 20.07 -0.04
C GLU A 139 -18.70 19.01 -1.07
N ARG A 140 -17.74 18.33 -1.71
CA ARG A 140 -18.00 17.24 -2.67
C ARG A 140 -18.37 15.92 -2.01
N ALA A 141 -18.26 15.80 -0.70
CA ALA A 141 -18.68 14.62 0.03
C ALA A 141 -20.09 14.83 0.57
N PRO A 142 -21.12 14.11 0.07
CA PRO A 142 -22.48 14.25 0.56
C PRO A 142 -22.60 13.83 2.03
N ALA A 143 -23.65 14.27 2.70
CA ALA A 143 -23.98 13.74 4.01
C ALA A 143 -24.26 12.24 3.92
N TRP A 144 -23.81 11.46 4.88
CA TRP A 144 -24.00 9.99 4.85
C TRP A 144 -25.49 9.60 4.81
N GLU A 145 -26.30 10.34 5.51
CA GLU A 145 -27.73 10.09 5.71
C GLU A 145 -28.56 10.30 4.42
N ILE A 146 -28.06 11.08 3.45
CA ILE A 146 -28.76 11.27 2.17
C ILE A 146 -28.46 10.16 1.15
N LEU A 147 -27.49 9.31 1.42
CA LEU A 147 -27.21 8.15 0.57
C LEU A 147 -28.25 7.07 0.78
N ASP A 148 -28.71 6.46 -0.30
CA ASP A 148 -29.53 5.25 -0.21
C ASP A 148 -28.74 4.05 0.37
N LYS A 149 -29.46 3.01 0.78
CA LYS A 149 -28.86 1.85 1.44
C LYS A 149 -27.85 1.10 0.58
N ASP A 150 -28.03 1.07 -0.72
CA ASP A 150 -27.13 0.34 -1.62
C ASP A 150 -25.85 1.14 -1.82
N LYS A 151 -25.96 2.48 -1.91
CA LYS A 151 -24.79 3.36 -1.95
C LYS A 151 -24.00 3.33 -0.62
N GLN A 152 -24.68 3.27 0.51
CA GLN A 152 -24.03 3.09 1.81
C GLN A 152 -23.25 1.78 1.88
N LYS A 153 -23.80 0.67 1.40
CA LYS A 153 -23.13 -0.63 1.32
C LYS A 153 -21.91 -0.59 0.38
N GLU A 154 -22.07 0.03 -0.79
CA GLU A 154 -20.98 0.22 -1.74
C GLU A 154 -19.82 0.99 -1.10
N MET A 155 -20.10 2.06 -0.36
CA MET A 155 -19.09 2.85 0.31
C MET A 155 -18.42 2.10 1.47
N ASP A 156 -19.19 1.28 2.21
CA ASP A 156 -18.63 0.37 3.23
C ASP A 156 -17.66 -0.62 2.60
N GLU A 157 -18.03 -1.28 1.49
CA GLU A 157 -17.17 -2.24 0.80
C GLU A 157 -15.89 -1.56 0.27
N ARG A 158 -15.99 -0.38 -0.35
CA ARG A 158 -14.81 0.38 -0.79
C ARG A 158 -13.87 0.71 0.37
N MET A 159 -14.42 1.13 1.50
CA MET A 159 -13.62 1.41 2.69
C MET A 159 -13.05 0.15 3.33
N ALA A 160 -13.77 -0.97 3.27
CA ALA A 160 -13.27 -2.27 3.73
C ALA A 160 -12.05 -2.72 2.91
N ILE A 161 -12.11 -2.58 1.58
CA ILE A 161 -10.98 -2.89 0.68
C ILE A 161 -9.80 -1.95 0.99
N TYR A 162 -10.05 -0.65 1.10
CA TYR A 162 -9.00 0.32 1.43
C TYR A 162 -8.31 0.02 2.76
N ALA A 163 -9.08 -0.30 3.79
CA ALA A 163 -8.55 -0.68 5.10
C ALA A 163 -7.76 -2.00 5.05
N ALA A 164 -8.22 -2.96 4.24
CA ALA A 164 -7.53 -4.22 4.02
C ALA A 164 -6.18 -4.04 3.30
N MET A 165 -6.08 -3.08 2.37
CA MET A 165 -4.80 -2.72 1.74
C MET A 165 -3.79 -2.21 2.78
N ILE A 166 -4.25 -1.38 3.72
CA ILE A 166 -3.41 -0.86 4.82
C ILE A 166 -3.03 -2.00 5.79
N ASP A 167 -3.95 -2.89 6.12
CA ASP A 167 -3.69 -4.07 6.95
C ASP A 167 -2.63 -4.99 6.30
N SER A 168 -2.77 -5.25 5.01
CA SER A 168 -1.77 -6.04 4.25
C SER A 168 -0.39 -5.36 4.24
N MET A 169 -0.36 -4.03 4.14
CA MET A 169 0.89 -3.26 4.21
C MET A 169 1.52 -3.34 5.61
N ASP A 170 0.72 -3.23 6.66
CA ASP A 170 1.19 -3.36 8.05
C ASP A 170 1.77 -4.75 8.33
N GLN A 171 1.11 -5.82 7.83
CA GLN A 171 1.63 -7.18 7.90
C GLN A 171 2.98 -7.31 7.18
N ALA A 172 3.11 -6.71 5.99
CA ALA A 172 4.35 -6.72 5.22
C ALA A 172 5.48 -5.96 5.95
N ILE A 173 5.19 -4.81 6.56
CA ILE A 173 6.13 -4.06 7.42
C ILE A 173 6.56 -4.94 8.61
N GLY A 174 5.59 -5.58 9.28
CA GLY A 174 5.89 -6.48 10.38
C GLY A 174 6.78 -7.67 9.98
N HIS A 175 6.67 -8.14 8.72
CA HIS A 175 7.54 -9.18 8.18
C HIS A 175 8.97 -8.67 7.97
N ILE A 176 9.14 -7.46 7.44
CA ILE A 176 10.45 -6.82 7.27
C ILE A 176 11.16 -6.59 8.62
N LEU A 177 10.40 -6.13 9.64
CA LEU A 177 10.97 -5.83 10.97
C LEU A 177 11.42 -7.08 11.74
N LYS A 178 11.05 -8.28 11.28
CA LYS A 178 11.46 -9.57 11.86
C LYS A 178 12.67 -10.20 11.16
N ALA A 179 13.09 -9.62 10.06
CA ALA A 179 14.20 -10.14 9.27
C ALA A 179 15.55 -9.70 9.81
#